data_1e5c3ef1ea092dd235f7432efb55fc81
#
_entry.id   1e5c3ef1ea092dd235f7432efb55fc81
#
_cell.length_a   1.000
_cell.length_b   1.000
_cell.length_c   1.000
_cell.angle_alpha   90.00
_cell.angle_beta   90.00
_cell.angle_gamma   90.00
#
_symmetry.space_group_name_H-M   'P 1'
#
loop_
_entity.id
_entity.type
_entity.pdbx_description
1 polymer ?
#
loop_
_entity_poly.entity_id
_entity_poly.type
_entity_poly.pdbx_seq_one_letter_code
_entity_poly.pdbx_strand_id
1 'polypeptide(L)'
;MPEGAGRDDGKAARLLVVPLGTLPYAAALDLQRAIARARISGDIDDDVLLLVEHPPVVTLGRSSKDAHLVASDALLEARGVERFEVDRGGDVTFHGPGQLVGYPILDLKRHKQDLHWYLRQLEESLIVALRDFGIAATRNAGYTGVWVDDRKLASIGVHARDWVTWHGFALNVSTDLSYFDLIVPCGIQGVDMTSVAREVASRGGATPPVIQGVADAVVQAFAHCFGLEAVRETLESVLPPHAEWWPTQRAEPLRDGTMGSVP
;
A
#
# COMPACT_ATOMS: atom_id res chain seq x y z
N MET A 1 -5.53 14.06 37.29
CA MET A 1 -5.89 14.82 36.14
C MET A 1 -4.63 15.37 35.51
N PRO A 2 -4.13 14.85 34.39
CA PRO A 2 -3.32 15.65 33.48
C PRO A 2 -4.20 16.01 32.30
N GLU A 3 -4.32 17.30 32.06
CA GLU A 3 -4.99 17.96 30.96
C GLU A 3 -4.36 17.51 29.63
N GLY A 4 -5.20 17.08 28.70
CA GLY A 4 -4.81 16.82 27.33
C GLY A 4 -4.31 18.12 26.69
N ALA A 5 -3.10 18.10 26.16
CA ALA A 5 -2.57 19.17 25.33
C ALA A 5 -3.45 19.29 24.09
N GLY A 6 -4.31 20.33 24.11
CA GLY A 6 -5.18 20.68 23.00
C GLY A 6 -4.33 21.13 21.82
N ARG A 7 -4.64 20.60 20.64
CA ARG A 7 -4.40 21.31 19.38
C ARG A 7 -5.45 22.40 19.28
N ASP A 8 -5.04 23.62 19.40
CA ASP A 8 -5.88 24.78 19.16
C ASP A 8 -5.18 25.69 18.14
N ASP A 9 -5.29 25.33 16.86
CA ASP A 9 -4.98 26.24 15.74
C ASP A 9 -6.02 26.16 14.62
N GLY A 10 -7.13 25.46 14.78
CA GLY A 10 -8.20 25.39 13.77
C GLY A 10 -7.79 24.81 12.40
N LYS A 11 -6.56 24.29 12.26
CA LYS A 11 -6.04 23.71 11.01
C LYS A 11 -6.26 22.20 11.02
N ALA A 12 -6.90 21.70 9.95
CA ALA A 12 -7.05 20.26 9.78
C ALA A 12 -5.68 19.57 9.82
N ALA A 13 -5.59 18.38 10.44
CA ALA A 13 -4.38 17.58 10.42
C ALA A 13 -4.07 17.18 8.96
N ARG A 14 -2.80 17.27 8.56
CA ARG A 14 -2.39 17.04 7.17
C ARG A 14 -1.94 15.61 6.93
N LEU A 15 -2.19 15.14 5.70
CA LEU A 15 -1.63 13.94 5.11
C LEU A 15 -0.71 14.36 3.96
N LEU A 16 0.59 14.22 4.14
CA LEU A 16 1.57 14.47 3.09
C LEU A 16 1.60 13.28 2.13
N VAL A 17 1.15 13.48 0.91
CA VAL A 17 1.06 12.44 -0.11
C VAL A 17 2.26 12.52 -1.03
N VAL A 18 3.09 11.50 -1.04
CA VAL A 18 4.33 11.44 -1.81
C VAL A 18 4.26 10.32 -2.84
N PRO A 19 4.03 10.65 -4.14
CA PRO A 19 4.13 9.67 -5.21
C PRO A 19 5.61 9.36 -5.51
N LEU A 20 5.98 8.08 -5.42
CA LEU A 20 7.37 7.62 -5.62
C LEU A 20 7.62 7.02 -7.01
N GLY A 21 6.55 6.86 -7.83
CA GLY A 21 6.67 6.16 -9.10
C GLY A 21 7.02 4.69 -8.91
N THR A 22 7.92 4.16 -9.73
CA THR A 22 8.43 2.79 -9.60
C THR A 22 9.72 2.79 -8.79
N LEU A 23 9.75 2.03 -7.68
CA LEU A 23 10.89 1.97 -6.78
C LEU A 23 11.15 0.52 -6.33
N PRO A 24 12.41 0.03 -6.30
CA PRO A 24 12.76 -1.25 -5.71
C PRO A 24 12.27 -1.38 -4.27
N TYR A 25 11.85 -2.60 -3.88
CA TYR A 25 11.23 -2.83 -2.58
C TYR A 25 12.16 -2.47 -1.40
N ALA A 26 13.43 -2.84 -1.49
CA ALA A 26 14.42 -2.53 -0.45
C ALA A 26 14.53 -1.01 -0.20
N ALA A 27 14.63 -0.22 -1.27
CA ALA A 27 14.71 1.24 -1.18
C ALA A 27 13.44 1.84 -0.55
N ALA A 28 12.26 1.34 -0.94
CA ALA A 28 11.01 1.79 -0.36
C ALA A 28 10.89 1.41 1.14
N LEU A 29 11.38 0.24 1.55
CA LEU A 29 11.36 -0.19 2.95
C LEU A 29 12.29 0.67 3.81
N ASP A 30 13.48 0.99 3.31
CA ASP A 30 14.43 1.87 4.01
C ASP A 30 13.85 3.28 4.18
N LEU A 31 13.19 3.79 3.14
CA LEU A 31 12.48 5.07 3.19
C LEU A 31 11.35 5.07 4.23
N GLN A 32 10.49 4.07 4.22
CA GLN A 32 9.43 3.93 5.21
C GLN A 32 9.97 3.97 6.63
N ARG A 33 11.05 3.22 6.89
CA ARG A 33 11.70 3.17 8.20
C ARG A 33 12.35 4.50 8.59
N ALA A 34 12.93 5.23 7.62
CA ALA A 34 13.49 6.55 7.87
C ALA A 34 12.40 7.55 8.28
N ILE A 35 11.29 7.61 7.53
CA ILE A 35 10.15 8.47 7.83
C ILE A 35 9.50 8.07 9.17
N ALA A 36 9.33 6.76 9.42
CA ALA A 36 8.76 6.29 10.69
C ALA A 36 9.64 6.69 11.89
N ARG A 37 10.97 6.62 11.77
CA ARG A 37 11.89 7.11 12.81
C ARG A 37 11.74 8.62 13.04
N ALA A 38 11.70 9.40 11.95
CA ALA A 38 11.51 10.85 12.04
C ALA A 38 10.13 11.23 12.62
N ARG A 39 9.10 10.41 12.36
CA ARG A 39 7.77 10.55 12.98
C ARG A 39 7.80 10.26 14.49
N ILE A 40 8.57 9.23 14.91
CA ILE A 40 8.71 8.83 16.31
C ILE A 40 9.51 9.89 17.09
N SER A 41 10.58 10.45 16.50
CA SER A 41 11.40 11.49 17.11
C SER A 41 10.74 12.88 17.14
N GLY A 42 9.69 13.10 16.32
CA GLY A 42 9.02 14.39 16.18
C GLY A 42 9.68 15.33 15.17
N ASP A 43 10.60 14.83 14.33
CA ASP A 43 11.20 15.61 13.25
C ASP A 43 10.23 15.82 12.07
N ILE A 44 9.20 14.97 11.96
CA ILE A 44 8.07 15.10 11.04
C ILE A 44 6.79 15.13 11.86
N ASP A 45 6.03 16.22 11.74
CA ASP A 45 4.78 16.41 12.50
C ASP A 45 3.54 15.88 11.78
N ASP A 46 3.54 15.82 10.46
CA ASP A 46 2.38 15.40 9.67
C ASP A 46 2.41 13.91 9.37
N ASP A 47 1.24 13.33 9.11
CA ASP A 47 1.13 11.96 8.63
C ASP A 47 1.54 11.87 7.16
N VAL A 48 2.15 10.76 6.76
CA VAL A 48 2.70 10.60 5.42
C VAL A 48 2.07 9.40 4.73
N LEU A 49 1.69 9.54 3.46
CA LEU A 49 1.28 8.43 2.59
C LEU A 49 2.22 8.36 1.39
N LEU A 50 3.03 7.31 1.34
CA LEU A 50 3.84 7.00 0.17
C LEU A 50 3.02 6.14 -0.80
N LEU A 51 3.03 6.49 -2.09
CA LEU A 51 2.39 5.72 -3.15
C LEU A 51 3.45 5.26 -4.14
N VAL A 52 3.47 3.96 -4.44
CA VAL A 52 4.56 3.35 -5.22
C VAL A 52 4.06 2.15 -6.03
N GLU A 53 4.73 1.87 -7.15
CA GLU A 53 4.77 0.56 -7.80
C GLU A 53 6.12 -0.10 -7.53
N HIS A 54 6.16 -1.43 -7.45
CA HIS A 54 7.41 -2.17 -7.31
C HIS A 54 7.70 -2.98 -8.58
N PRO A 55 9.00 -3.21 -8.91
CA PRO A 55 9.38 -4.37 -9.69
C PRO A 55 8.86 -5.67 -9.05
N PRO A 56 8.76 -6.77 -9.81
CA PRO A 56 8.24 -8.02 -9.27
C PRO A 56 8.97 -8.47 -8.01
N VAL A 57 8.25 -8.64 -6.90
CA VAL A 57 8.80 -9.03 -5.61
C VAL A 57 7.78 -9.80 -4.77
N VAL A 58 8.25 -10.85 -4.10
CA VAL A 58 7.50 -11.59 -3.07
C VAL A 58 8.00 -11.16 -1.71
N THR A 59 7.08 -10.82 -0.81
CA THR A 59 7.41 -10.48 0.58
C THR A 59 6.79 -11.47 1.56
N LEU A 60 7.61 -11.96 2.49
CA LEU A 60 7.23 -12.89 3.53
C LEU A 60 7.06 -12.13 4.84
N GLY A 61 5.82 -12.03 5.34
CA GLY A 61 5.50 -11.38 6.61
C GLY A 61 5.73 -12.30 7.80
N ARG A 62 5.45 -11.81 9.00
CA ARG A 62 5.72 -12.53 10.27
C ARG A 62 5.00 -13.87 10.42
N SER A 63 3.88 -14.06 9.74
CA SER A 63 3.08 -15.28 9.79
C SER A 63 3.37 -16.22 8.62
N SER A 64 4.37 -15.90 7.79
CA SER A 64 4.72 -16.69 6.63
C SER A 64 5.22 -18.08 7.04
N LYS A 65 4.81 -19.07 6.26
CA LYS A 65 5.30 -20.45 6.34
C LYS A 65 5.98 -20.79 5.03
N ASP A 66 7.05 -21.55 5.07
CA ASP A 66 7.79 -21.98 3.87
C ASP A 66 6.87 -22.62 2.82
N ALA A 67 5.89 -23.40 3.27
CA ALA A 67 4.90 -24.05 2.39
C ALA A 67 3.99 -23.07 1.62
N HIS A 68 3.96 -21.80 1.99
CA HIS A 68 3.14 -20.78 1.31
C HIS A 68 3.90 -20.07 0.18
N LEU A 69 5.21 -20.24 0.07
CA LEU A 69 5.99 -19.91 -1.12
C LEU A 69 6.08 -21.17 -1.99
N VAL A 70 5.23 -21.25 -3.01
CA VAL A 70 5.12 -22.43 -3.89
C VAL A 70 6.28 -22.48 -4.88
N ALA A 71 6.71 -21.30 -5.35
CA ALA A 71 7.80 -21.19 -6.32
C ALA A 71 9.17 -21.55 -5.69
N SER A 72 9.99 -22.28 -6.43
CA SER A 72 11.40 -22.45 -6.09
C SER A 72 12.19 -21.15 -6.36
N ASP A 73 13.35 -20.99 -5.70
CA ASP A 73 14.22 -19.84 -5.94
C ASP A 73 14.63 -19.72 -7.42
N ALA A 74 14.89 -20.85 -8.10
CA ALA A 74 15.18 -20.87 -9.53
C ALA A 74 14.01 -20.35 -10.40
N LEU A 75 12.76 -20.63 -10.00
CA LEU A 75 11.59 -20.11 -10.70
C LEU A 75 11.40 -18.61 -10.45
N LEU A 76 11.63 -18.14 -9.22
CA LEU A 76 11.60 -16.71 -8.90
C LEU A 76 12.66 -15.96 -9.72
N GLU A 77 13.89 -16.45 -9.75
CA GLU A 77 14.99 -15.88 -10.55
C GLU A 77 14.64 -15.84 -12.05
N ALA A 78 14.13 -16.95 -12.60
CA ALA A 78 13.71 -17.02 -14.00
C ALA A 78 12.57 -16.06 -14.37
N ARG A 79 11.73 -15.69 -13.39
CA ARG A 79 10.65 -14.72 -13.51
C ARG A 79 11.07 -13.29 -13.16
N GLY A 80 12.32 -13.06 -12.75
CA GLY A 80 12.82 -11.76 -12.29
C GLY A 80 12.12 -11.26 -11.02
N VAL A 81 11.74 -12.19 -10.14
CA VAL A 81 11.02 -11.89 -8.89
C VAL A 81 11.99 -11.89 -7.73
N GLU A 82 12.14 -10.75 -7.05
CA GLU A 82 12.92 -10.68 -5.81
C GLU A 82 12.16 -11.30 -4.62
N ARG A 83 12.88 -11.67 -3.56
CA ARG A 83 12.31 -12.21 -2.33
C ARG A 83 12.83 -11.44 -1.12
N PHE A 84 11.91 -11.01 -0.23
CA PHE A 84 12.25 -10.34 1.04
C PHE A 84 11.48 -10.92 2.22
N GLU A 85 12.18 -11.13 3.33
CA GLU A 85 11.57 -11.35 4.64
C GLU A 85 11.37 -10.00 5.32
N VAL A 86 10.18 -9.76 5.86
CA VAL A 86 9.79 -8.43 6.35
C VAL A 86 9.01 -8.50 7.66
N ASP A 87 8.99 -7.38 8.37
CA ASP A 87 8.40 -7.24 9.70
C ASP A 87 6.91 -6.88 9.71
N ARG A 88 6.23 -6.80 8.54
CA ARG A 88 4.78 -6.59 8.48
C ARG A 88 4.00 -7.77 9.04
N GLY A 89 2.80 -7.52 9.53
CA GLY A 89 1.82 -8.55 9.82
C GLY A 89 1.36 -9.30 8.56
N GLY A 90 0.75 -10.46 8.76
CA GLY A 90 0.26 -11.32 7.68
C GLY A 90 1.32 -12.26 7.13
N ASP A 91 0.93 -12.99 6.09
CA ASP A 91 1.67 -14.05 5.43
C ASP A 91 2.38 -13.54 4.16
N VAL A 92 2.63 -14.44 3.19
CA VAL A 92 3.27 -14.12 1.91
C VAL A 92 2.33 -13.30 1.01
N THR A 93 2.90 -12.33 0.28
CA THR A 93 2.21 -11.62 -0.79
C THR A 93 3.16 -11.28 -1.93
N PHE A 94 2.60 -10.85 -3.06
CA PHE A 94 3.32 -10.40 -4.24
C PHE A 94 3.09 -8.92 -4.47
N HIS A 95 4.13 -8.22 -4.94
CA HIS A 95 4.04 -6.88 -5.49
C HIS A 95 4.66 -6.87 -6.89
N GLY A 96 4.10 -6.05 -7.79
CA GLY A 96 4.61 -5.92 -9.14
C GLY A 96 3.96 -4.79 -9.92
N PRO A 97 4.35 -4.60 -11.20
CA PRO A 97 3.80 -3.58 -12.07
C PRO A 97 2.27 -3.66 -12.18
N GLY A 98 1.62 -2.50 -12.21
CA GLY A 98 0.16 -2.39 -12.23
C GLY A 98 -0.50 -2.59 -10.86
N GLN A 99 0.29 -2.75 -9.78
CA GLN A 99 -0.23 -2.79 -8.41
C GLN A 99 0.06 -1.47 -7.70
N LEU A 100 -0.98 -0.78 -7.25
CA LEU A 100 -0.83 0.41 -6.40
C LEU A 100 -0.51 -0.02 -4.98
N VAL A 101 0.70 0.28 -4.52
CA VAL A 101 1.11 0.05 -3.14
C VAL A 101 1.09 1.36 -2.38
N GLY A 102 0.45 1.38 -1.23
CA GLY A 102 0.40 2.52 -0.32
C GLY A 102 1.01 2.20 1.04
N TYR A 103 1.90 3.05 1.48
CA TYR A 103 2.56 2.96 2.78
C TYR A 103 2.18 4.16 3.65
N PRO A 104 1.09 4.07 4.46
CA PRO A 104 0.74 5.11 5.39
C PRO A 104 1.64 5.04 6.63
N ILE A 105 2.31 6.14 6.92
CA ILE A 105 3.17 6.31 8.09
C ILE A 105 2.49 7.34 9.00
N LEU A 106 1.64 6.84 9.89
CA LEU A 106 0.77 7.61 10.75
C LEU A 106 1.18 7.46 12.22
N ASP A 107 1.08 8.52 12.99
CA ASP A 107 1.14 8.44 14.44
C ASP A 107 -0.27 8.19 15.02
N LEU A 108 -0.55 6.95 15.34
CA LEU A 108 -1.86 6.53 15.86
C LEU A 108 -2.20 7.12 17.25
N LYS A 109 -1.25 7.71 17.96
CA LYS A 109 -1.53 8.50 19.18
C LYS A 109 -2.37 9.73 18.87
N ARG A 110 -2.26 10.23 17.63
CA ARG A 110 -3.01 11.40 17.14
C ARG A 110 -4.37 11.01 16.52
N HIS A 111 -4.64 9.73 16.38
CA HIS A 111 -5.88 9.13 15.89
C HIS A 111 -6.50 8.24 16.96
N LYS A 112 -6.27 6.93 16.84
CA LYS A 112 -6.68 5.93 17.82
C LYS A 112 -5.59 4.89 18.00
N GLN A 113 -5.13 4.67 19.21
CA GLN A 113 -4.14 3.64 19.58
C GLN A 113 -4.77 2.24 19.54
N ASP A 114 -5.19 1.80 18.36
CA ASP A 114 -5.89 0.55 18.12
C ASP A 114 -5.58 0.07 16.69
N LEU A 115 -4.77 -0.98 16.57
CA LEU A 115 -4.38 -1.54 15.25
C LEU A 115 -5.55 -2.20 14.52
N HIS A 116 -6.55 -2.75 15.21
CA HIS A 116 -7.74 -3.28 14.56
C HIS A 116 -8.58 -2.17 13.93
N TRP A 117 -8.77 -1.06 14.64
CA TRP A 117 -9.40 0.13 14.10
C TRP A 117 -8.63 0.63 12.88
N TYR A 118 -7.31 0.71 12.97
CA TYR A 118 -6.46 1.19 11.87
C TYR A 118 -6.61 0.32 10.61
N LEU A 119 -6.56 -1.02 10.75
CA LEU A 119 -6.78 -1.94 9.64
C LEU A 119 -8.17 -1.75 9.01
N ARG A 120 -9.21 -1.53 9.82
CA ARG A 120 -10.57 -1.26 9.31
C ARG A 120 -10.68 0.08 8.59
N GLN A 121 -9.93 1.09 9.00
CA GLN A 121 -9.86 2.36 8.27
C GLN A 121 -9.14 2.22 6.93
N LEU A 122 -8.08 1.42 6.84
CA LEU A 122 -7.42 1.12 5.56
C LEU A 122 -8.38 0.40 4.60
N GLU A 123 -9.08 -0.62 5.08
CA GLU A 123 -10.09 -1.32 4.27
C GLU A 123 -11.19 -0.36 3.80
N GLU A 124 -11.73 0.48 4.70
CA GLU A 124 -12.78 1.44 4.35
C GLU A 124 -12.30 2.42 3.29
N SER A 125 -11.10 2.97 3.44
CA SER A 125 -10.52 3.90 2.46
C SER A 125 -10.47 3.29 1.06
N LEU A 126 -10.03 2.03 0.95
CA LEU A 126 -10.01 1.33 -0.34
C LEU A 126 -11.42 1.02 -0.86
N ILE A 127 -12.33 0.60 0.01
CA ILE A 127 -13.74 0.31 -0.36
C ILE A 127 -14.43 1.58 -0.88
N VAL A 128 -14.23 2.72 -0.21
CA VAL A 128 -14.79 4.01 -0.62
C VAL A 128 -14.23 4.43 -1.98
N ALA A 129 -12.90 4.37 -2.17
CA ALA A 129 -12.25 4.70 -3.42
C ALA A 129 -12.74 3.86 -4.61
N LEU A 130 -13.00 2.58 -4.39
CA LEU A 130 -13.44 1.64 -5.42
C LEU A 130 -14.86 1.90 -5.94
N ARG A 131 -15.69 2.63 -5.17
CA ARG A 131 -17.03 3.04 -5.60
C ARG A 131 -17.00 3.95 -6.83
N ASP A 132 -15.95 4.78 -6.96
CA ASP A 132 -15.77 5.68 -8.11
C ASP A 132 -15.58 4.91 -9.43
N PHE A 133 -15.18 3.64 -9.33
CA PHE A 133 -15.02 2.71 -10.45
C PHE A 133 -16.21 1.73 -10.60
N GLY A 134 -17.31 1.97 -9.87
CA GLY A 134 -18.48 1.09 -9.89
C GLY A 134 -18.25 -0.28 -9.24
N ILE A 135 -17.21 -0.43 -8.44
CA ILE A 135 -16.86 -1.70 -7.78
C ILE A 135 -17.46 -1.73 -6.37
N ALA A 136 -18.39 -2.67 -6.14
CA ALA A 136 -18.98 -2.93 -4.84
C ALA A 136 -18.05 -3.86 -4.02
N ALA A 137 -16.94 -3.29 -3.55
CA ALA A 137 -15.98 -4.01 -2.73
C ALA A 137 -16.44 -4.12 -1.27
N THR A 138 -16.03 -5.18 -0.60
CA THR A 138 -16.42 -5.51 0.78
C THR A 138 -15.24 -6.02 1.61
N ARG A 139 -15.48 -6.21 2.90
CA ARG A 139 -14.61 -6.98 3.81
C ARG A 139 -15.02 -8.44 3.81
N ASN A 140 -14.05 -9.32 4.00
CA ASN A 140 -14.32 -10.73 4.26
C ASN A 140 -14.15 -11.01 5.76
N ALA A 141 -15.11 -11.73 6.36
CA ALA A 141 -15.03 -12.10 7.77
C ALA A 141 -13.84 -13.04 8.02
N GLY A 142 -12.95 -12.66 8.94
CA GLY A 142 -11.77 -13.45 9.30
C GLY A 142 -10.50 -13.16 8.49
N TYR A 143 -10.59 -12.42 7.37
CA TYR A 143 -9.44 -12.10 6.53
C TYR A 143 -9.30 -10.59 6.30
N THR A 144 -8.14 -10.06 6.65
CA THR A 144 -7.82 -8.64 6.38
C THR A 144 -7.57 -8.43 4.90
N GLY A 145 -8.17 -7.36 4.35
CA GLY A 145 -8.07 -6.98 2.93
C GLY A 145 -9.40 -6.55 2.34
N VAL A 146 -9.40 -6.26 1.04
CA VAL A 146 -10.58 -5.82 0.32
C VAL A 146 -10.95 -6.85 -0.75
N TRP A 147 -12.23 -7.14 -0.86
CA TRP A 147 -12.75 -8.26 -1.64
C TRP A 147 -13.91 -7.83 -2.54
N VAL A 148 -14.07 -8.54 -3.65
CA VAL A 148 -15.26 -8.48 -4.50
C VAL A 148 -15.79 -9.92 -4.60
N ASP A 149 -16.94 -10.16 -4.00
CA ASP A 149 -17.43 -11.51 -3.71
C ASP A 149 -16.35 -12.32 -2.96
N ASP A 150 -15.94 -13.47 -3.50
CA ASP A 150 -14.89 -14.33 -2.92
C ASP A 150 -13.48 -14.04 -3.48
N ARG A 151 -13.33 -13.02 -4.34
CA ARG A 151 -12.04 -12.66 -4.96
C ARG A 151 -11.36 -11.53 -4.21
N LYS A 152 -10.08 -11.70 -3.91
CA LYS A 152 -9.29 -10.71 -3.19
C LYS A 152 -8.74 -9.64 -4.14
N LEU A 153 -9.09 -8.39 -3.89
CA LEU A 153 -8.70 -7.23 -4.68
C LEU A 153 -7.51 -6.48 -4.09
N ALA A 154 -7.44 -6.39 -2.76
CA ALA A 154 -6.32 -5.76 -2.08
C ALA A 154 -5.86 -6.57 -0.86
N SER A 155 -4.54 -6.62 -0.68
CA SER A 155 -3.88 -7.16 0.50
C SER A 155 -3.47 -6.05 1.44
N ILE A 156 -3.57 -6.28 2.76
CA ILE A 156 -3.18 -5.32 3.80
C ILE A 156 -2.32 -6.03 4.82
N GLY A 157 -1.15 -5.46 5.11
CA GLY A 157 -0.27 -5.93 6.16
C GLY A 157 0.55 -4.77 6.70
N VAL A 158 0.47 -4.53 8.02
CA VAL A 158 1.06 -3.36 8.67
C VAL A 158 2.03 -3.76 9.77
N HIS A 159 2.89 -2.84 10.14
CA HIS A 159 3.67 -2.86 11.37
C HIS A 159 3.46 -1.54 12.10
N ALA A 160 3.63 -1.58 13.43
CA ALA A 160 3.67 -0.36 14.24
C ALA A 160 4.71 -0.50 15.36
N ARG A 161 5.40 0.60 15.62
CA ARG A 161 6.28 0.78 16.79
C ARG A 161 6.01 2.14 17.38
N ASP A 162 5.88 2.20 18.69
CA ASP A 162 5.55 3.44 19.40
C ASP A 162 4.29 4.12 18.84
N TRP A 163 3.36 3.33 18.32
CA TRP A 163 2.13 3.75 17.66
C TRP A 163 2.32 4.46 16.30
N VAL A 164 3.55 4.51 15.78
CA VAL A 164 3.81 4.94 14.40
C VAL A 164 3.82 3.73 13.48
N THR A 165 3.07 3.83 12.38
CA THR A 165 2.85 2.73 11.43
C THR A 165 3.82 2.78 10.26
N TRP A 166 4.04 1.62 9.62
CA TRP A 166 4.63 1.48 8.28
C TRP A 166 4.16 0.17 7.61
N HIS A 167 4.62 -0.12 6.40
CA HIS A 167 3.91 -0.98 5.47
C HIS A 167 2.50 -0.45 5.21
N GLY A 168 1.57 -1.26 4.73
CA GLY A 168 0.24 -0.76 4.41
C GLY A 168 -0.57 -1.70 3.53
N PHE A 169 -0.94 -1.24 2.34
CA PHE A 169 -1.81 -1.97 1.43
C PHE A 169 -1.21 -2.13 0.03
N ALA A 170 -1.68 -3.15 -0.67
CA ALA A 170 -1.38 -3.40 -2.07
C ALA A 170 -2.70 -3.68 -2.82
N LEU A 171 -3.09 -2.75 -3.69
CA LEU A 171 -4.31 -2.80 -4.49
C LEU A 171 -3.96 -3.21 -5.92
N ASN A 172 -4.50 -4.32 -6.38
CA ASN A 172 -4.34 -4.78 -7.75
C ASN A 172 -5.15 -3.88 -8.69
N VAL A 173 -4.50 -3.01 -9.46
CA VAL A 173 -5.17 -2.15 -10.44
C VAL A 173 -5.22 -2.84 -11.80
N SER A 174 -4.08 -3.07 -12.42
CA SER A 174 -3.91 -3.80 -13.69
C SER A 174 -2.83 -4.88 -13.59
N THR A 175 -2.57 -5.34 -12.37
CA THR A 175 -1.55 -6.33 -12.01
C THR A 175 -1.72 -7.62 -12.80
N ASP A 176 -0.63 -8.19 -13.29
CA ASP A 176 -0.63 -9.56 -13.80
C ASP A 176 -0.85 -10.54 -12.65
N LEU A 177 -2.06 -11.06 -12.56
CA LEU A 177 -2.48 -11.93 -11.46
C LEU A 177 -1.83 -13.32 -11.49
N SER A 178 -1.19 -13.72 -12.62
CA SER A 178 -0.49 -15.01 -12.72
C SER A 178 0.72 -15.12 -11.79
N TYR A 179 1.24 -14.00 -11.31
CA TYR A 179 2.30 -14.01 -10.31
C TYR A 179 1.84 -14.50 -8.93
N PHE A 180 0.53 -14.46 -8.64
CA PHE A 180 0.01 -15.03 -7.41
C PHE A 180 0.02 -16.56 -7.39
N ASP A 181 0.20 -17.22 -8.55
CA ASP A 181 0.40 -18.68 -8.65
C ASP A 181 1.77 -19.12 -8.04
N LEU A 182 2.69 -18.18 -7.83
CA LEU A 182 3.99 -18.43 -7.19
C LEU A 182 3.88 -18.61 -5.67
N ILE A 183 2.74 -18.26 -5.09
CA ILE A 183 2.52 -18.24 -3.64
C ILE A 183 1.14 -18.82 -3.28
N VAL A 184 0.92 -19.13 -2.01
CA VAL A 184 -0.42 -19.27 -1.43
C VAL A 184 -0.79 -17.90 -0.82
N PRO A 185 -1.60 -17.07 -1.50
CA PRO A 185 -1.80 -15.69 -1.08
C PRO A 185 -2.36 -15.60 0.32
N CYS A 186 -1.67 -14.90 1.22
CA CYS A 186 -2.04 -14.76 2.64
C CYS A 186 -2.23 -16.09 3.40
N GLY A 187 -1.65 -17.20 2.91
CA GLY A 187 -1.84 -18.54 3.46
C GLY A 187 -3.26 -19.10 3.30
N ILE A 188 -4.09 -18.50 2.45
CA ILE A 188 -5.47 -18.92 2.21
C ILE A 188 -5.51 -19.76 0.94
N GLN A 189 -5.72 -21.08 1.11
CA GLN A 189 -5.84 -21.98 -0.03
C GLN A 189 -7.10 -21.70 -0.84
N GLY A 190 -6.96 -21.69 -2.16
CA GLY A 190 -8.09 -21.52 -3.09
C GLY A 190 -8.65 -20.08 -3.16
N VAL A 191 -7.90 -19.08 -2.70
CA VAL A 191 -8.27 -17.68 -2.86
C VAL A 191 -8.01 -17.24 -4.31
N ASP A 192 -9.03 -16.81 -4.99
CA ASP A 192 -8.92 -16.13 -6.28
C ASP A 192 -8.51 -14.67 -6.08
N MET A 193 -7.53 -14.22 -6.85
CA MET A 193 -7.15 -12.81 -6.91
C MET A 193 -7.88 -12.11 -8.05
N THR A 194 -8.24 -10.84 -7.82
CA THR A 194 -8.81 -9.99 -8.86
C THR A 194 -8.10 -8.64 -8.93
N SER A 195 -8.46 -7.80 -9.90
CA SER A 195 -7.93 -6.46 -10.09
C SER A 195 -9.03 -5.48 -10.46
N VAL A 196 -8.79 -4.17 -10.26
CA VAL A 196 -9.73 -3.11 -10.65
C VAL A 196 -10.07 -3.24 -12.15
N ALA A 197 -9.06 -3.46 -13.00
CA ALA A 197 -9.25 -3.63 -14.45
C ALA A 197 -10.17 -4.81 -14.76
N ARG A 198 -9.97 -5.96 -14.11
CA ARG A 198 -10.80 -7.17 -14.30
C ARG A 198 -12.24 -6.93 -13.84
N GLU A 199 -12.43 -6.27 -12.72
CA GLU A 199 -13.76 -5.99 -12.17
C GLU A 199 -14.53 -4.96 -13.02
N VAL A 200 -13.87 -3.92 -13.52
CA VAL A 200 -14.47 -2.94 -14.44
C VAL A 200 -14.85 -3.62 -15.77
N ALA A 201 -13.96 -4.41 -16.33
CA ALA A 201 -14.25 -5.14 -17.60
C ALA A 201 -15.42 -6.11 -17.45
N SER A 202 -15.53 -6.83 -16.34
CA SER A 202 -16.64 -7.78 -16.08
C SER A 202 -18.01 -7.11 -16.00
N ARG A 203 -18.05 -5.80 -15.75
CA ARG A 203 -19.27 -4.96 -15.69
C ARG A 203 -19.54 -4.19 -16.97
N GLY A 204 -18.80 -4.50 -18.05
CA GLY A 204 -18.96 -3.84 -19.37
C GLY A 204 -18.23 -2.52 -19.50
N GLY A 205 -17.32 -2.18 -18.58
CA GLY A 205 -16.42 -1.03 -18.73
C GLY A 205 -15.45 -1.24 -19.88
N ALA A 206 -15.44 -0.30 -20.85
CA ALA A 206 -14.64 -0.44 -22.06
C ALA A 206 -13.16 -0.08 -21.87
N THR A 207 -12.83 0.74 -20.87
CA THR A 207 -11.47 1.24 -20.65
C THR A 207 -10.98 0.85 -19.26
N PRO A 208 -9.83 0.15 -19.16
CA PRO A 208 -9.22 -0.13 -17.87
C PRO A 208 -8.86 1.19 -17.18
N PRO A 209 -9.10 1.35 -15.88
CA PRO A 209 -8.68 2.53 -15.16
C PRO A 209 -7.15 2.62 -15.10
N VAL A 210 -6.63 3.83 -15.33
CA VAL A 210 -5.21 4.12 -15.16
C VAL A 210 -4.86 4.17 -13.67
N ILE A 211 -3.69 3.68 -13.30
CA ILE A 211 -3.26 3.57 -11.90
C ILE A 211 -3.27 4.92 -11.18
N GLN A 212 -2.93 6.01 -11.87
CA GLN A 212 -2.95 7.36 -11.32
C GLN A 212 -4.36 7.79 -10.88
N GLY A 213 -5.39 7.52 -11.70
CA GLY A 213 -6.78 7.83 -11.32
C GLY A 213 -7.25 7.03 -10.12
N VAL A 214 -6.81 5.77 -9.99
CA VAL A 214 -7.09 4.95 -8.81
C VAL A 214 -6.34 5.48 -7.59
N ALA A 215 -5.09 5.91 -7.74
CA ALA A 215 -4.30 6.52 -6.67
C ALA A 215 -4.96 7.81 -6.15
N ASP A 216 -5.47 8.65 -7.04
CA ASP A 216 -6.16 9.89 -6.66
C ASP A 216 -7.44 9.60 -5.87
N ALA A 217 -8.26 8.65 -6.29
CA ALA A 217 -9.44 8.21 -5.57
C ALA A 217 -9.09 7.64 -4.18
N VAL A 218 -8.02 6.83 -4.10
CA VAL A 218 -7.52 6.28 -2.83
C VAL A 218 -7.07 7.39 -1.88
N VAL A 219 -6.35 8.41 -2.36
CA VAL A 219 -5.91 9.55 -1.54
C VAL A 219 -7.10 10.29 -0.96
N GLN A 220 -8.10 10.61 -1.78
CA GLN A 220 -9.31 11.33 -1.33
C GLN A 220 -10.10 10.51 -0.29
N ALA A 221 -10.32 9.24 -0.57
CA ALA A 221 -11.01 8.35 0.36
C ALA A 221 -10.25 8.16 1.68
N PHE A 222 -8.91 8.03 1.61
CA PHE A 222 -8.06 7.90 2.78
C PHE A 222 -8.13 9.16 3.65
N ALA A 223 -7.95 10.34 3.05
CA ALA A 223 -8.03 11.62 3.74
C ALA A 223 -9.40 11.79 4.42
N HIS A 224 -10.49 11.44 3.71
CA HIS A 224 -11.84 11.46 4.27
C HIS A 224 -12.00 10.53 5.47
N CYS A 225 -11.58 9.26 5.35
CA CYS A 225 -11.74 8.25 6.40
C CYS A 225 -10.95 8.57 7.67
N PHE A 226 -9.77 9.21 7.52
CA PHE A 226 -8.92 9.59 8.64
C PHE A 226 -9.15 11.03 9.14
N GLY A 227 -10.03 11.81 8.48
CA GLY A 227 -10.29 13.21 8.84
C GLY A 227 -9.08 14.11 8.61
N LEU A 228 -8.32 13.88 7.54
CA LEU A 228 -7.09 14.58 7.20
C LEU A 228 -7.29 15.47 5.96
N GLU A 229 -6.45 16.50 5.82
CA GLU A 229 -6.29 17.26 4.59
C GLU A 229 -5.12 16.69 3.78
N ALA A 230 -5.40 16.15 2.58
CA ALA A 230 -4.37 15.62 1.71
C ALA A 230 -3.62 16.75 0.99
N VAL A 231 -2.30 16.78 1.15
CA VAL A 231 -1.38 17.71 0.49
C VAL A 231 -0.34 16.92 -0.29
N ARG A 232 -0.25 17.15 -1.61
CA ARG A 232 0.82 16.52 -2.41
C ARG A 232 2.15 17.18 -2.13
N GLU A 233 3.15 16.35 -1.90
CA GLU A 233 4.50 16.78 -1.57
C GLU A 233 5.53 15.98 -2.36
N THR A 234 6.74 16.51 -2.44
CA THR A 234 7.90 15.77 -2.94
C THR A 234 8.58 15.03 -1.79
N LEU A 235 9.39 14.03 -2.12
CA LEU A 235 10.13 13.29 -1.12
C LEU A 235 11.11 14.19 -0.36
N GLU A 236 11.77 15.10 -1.09
CA GLU A 236 12.74 16.03 -0.54
C GLU A 236 12.13 17.01 0.46
N SER A 237 10.85 17.37 0.29
CA SER A 237 10.15 18.27 1.21
C SER A 237 9.73 17.57 2.51
N VAL A 238 9.57 16.25 2.49
CA VAL A 238 9.11 15.45 3.63
C VAL A 238 10.28 14.95 4.47
N LEU A 239 11.41 14.62 3.84
CA LEU A 239 12.58 14.10 4.55
C LEU A 239 13.32 15.20 5.31
N PRO A 240 13.70 14.96 6.60
CA PRO A 240 14.57 15.87 7.32
C PRO A 240 15.92 16.05 6.59
N PRO A 241 16.55 17.23 6.62
CA PRO A 241 17.80 17.52 5.91
C PRO A 241 18.98 16.60 6.25
N HIS A 242 18.91 15.92 7.40
CA HIS A 242 19.93 14.99 7.90
C HIS A 242 19.53 13.52 7.74
N ALA A 243 18.42 13.22 7.08
CA ALA A 243 18.01 11.85 6.81
C ALA A 243 19.00 11.23 5.79
N GLU A 244 19.79 10.30 6.25
CA GLU A 244 20.65 9.46 5.39
C GLU A 244 19.77 8.47 4.63
N TRP A 245 19.04 8.96 3.65
CA TRP A 245 18.33 8.13 2.68
C TRP A 245 18.50 8.73 1.29
N TRP A 246 19.17 8.01 0.43
CA TRP A 246 19.30 8.37 -0.98
C TRP A 246 19.32 7.10 -1.84
N PRO A 247 18.28 6.82 -2.66
CA PRO A 247 18.37 5.75 -3.64
C PRO A 247 19.37 6.16 -4.73
N THR A 248 20.26 5.27 -5.05
CA THR A 248 21.21 5.43 -6.18
C THR A 248 20.51 5.42 -7.55
N GLN A 249 19.20 5.15 -7.59
CA GLN A 249 18.36 5.17 -8.79
C GLN A 249 17.15 6.10 -8.58
N ARG A 250 16.96 7.04 -9.51
CA ARG A 250 15.78 7.91 -9.52
C ARG A 250 14.53 7.08 -9.80
N ALA A 251 13.47 7.34 -9.03
CA ALA A 251 12.14 6.77 -9.27
C ALA A 251 11.64 7.18 -10.67
N GLU A 252 11.10 6.23 -11.43
CA GLU A 252 10.34 6.52 -12.65
C GLU A 252 8.90 6.94 -12.28
N PRO A 253 8.27 7.88 -13.00
CA PRO A 253 6.89 8.25 -12.73
C PRO A 253 5.95 7.05 -12.87
N LEU A 254 4.83 7.06 -12.14
CA LEU A 254 3.78 6.06 -12.28
C LEU A 254 3.37 5.99 -13.77
N ARG A 255 3.33 4.78 -14.33
CA ARG A 255 3.11 4.59 -15.77
C ARG A 255 1.72 5.06 -16.19
N ASP A 256 1.65 6.08 -17.04
CA ASP A 256 0.47 6.34 -17.85
C ASP A 256 0.28 5.17 -18.82
N GLY A 257 -0.91 4.57 -18.80
CA GLY A 257 -1.22 3.31 -19.50
C GLY A 257 -1.20 3.39 -21.04
N THR A 258 -0.05 3.74 -21.61
CA THR A 258 0.18 3.55 -23.06
C THR A 258 0.82 2.19 -23.28
N MET A 259 0.03 1.22 -23.73
CA MET A 259 0.54 -0.02 -24.29
C MET A 259 1.45 0.31 -25.47
N GLY A 260 2.77 0.16 -25.26
CA GLY A 260 3.71 0.10 -26.36
C GLY A 260 3.37 -1.12 -27.22
N SER A 261 2.97 -0.89 -28.47
CA SER A 261 2.87 -1.92 -29.49
C SER A 261 4.25 -2.56 -29.65
N VAL A 262 4.34 -3.83 -29.31
CA VAL A 262 5.50 -4.68 -29.62
C VAL A 262 5.46 -4.98 -31.11
N PRO A 263 6.59 -4.89 -31.84
CA PRO A 263 6.68 -5.20 -33.27
C PRO A 263 6.48 -6.68 -33.57
#